data_d109c3b0881f1130ddfb9a4991006679
#
_entry.id   d109c3b0881f1130ddfb9a4991006679
#
_cell.length_a   1.000
_cell.length_b   1.000
_cell.length_c   1.000
_cell.angle_alpha   90.00
_cell.angle_beta   90.00
_cell.angle_gamma   90.00
#
_symmetry.space_group_name_H-M   'P 1'
#
loop_
_entity.id
_entity.type
_entity.pdbx_description
1 polymer ?
#
loop_
_entity_poly.entity_id
_entity_poly.type
_entity_poly.pdbx_seq_one_letter_code
_entity_poly.pdbx_strand_id
1 'polypeptide(L)'
;MEKYTNFMNSIRTIARKNQFQYMVLENYAIPAVRFTPSDYWEKTEIVKKLAKTGKFHLEESKHDYTCYNEFCGSVLVFDAQQYADWRAFQARRSRLCDVFFLARRHGSDAYSKKCQEHYARRAGMMQEFNSIYA
;
A
#
# COMPACT_ATOMS: atom_id res chain seq x y z
N MET A 1 -14.57 -2.77 -7.02
CA MET A 1 -15.07 -4.18 -6.96
C MET A 1 -14.47 -5.05 -8.04
N GLU A 2 -14.51 -4.61 -9.31
CA GLU A 2 -13.94 -5.38 -10.42
C GLU A 2 -12.42 -5.62 -10.27
N LYS A 3 -11.68 -4.58 -9.91
CA LYS A 3 -10.22 -4.70 -9.69
C LYS A 3 -9.87 -5.67 -8.56
N TYR A 4 -10.67 -5.63 -7.48
CA TYR A 4 -10.49 -6.58 -6.37
C TYR A 4 -10.76 -8.01 -6.83
N THR A 5 -11.83 -8.22 -7.57
CA THR A 5 -12.20 -9.54 -8.09
C THR A 5 -11.13 -10.11 -9.02
N ASN A 6 -10.59 -9.28 -9.93
CA ASN A 6 -9.54 -9.69 -10.84
C ASN A 6 -8.25 -10.05 -10.10
N PHE A 7 -7.87 -9.22 -9.12
CA PHE A 7 -6.71 -9.49 -8.27
C PHE A 7 -6.86 -10.84 -7.55
N MET A 8 -8.00 -11.06 -6.89
CA MET A 8 -8.23 -12.30 -6.14
C MET A 8 -8.29 -13.53 -7.06
N ASN A 9 -8.88 -13.40 -8.24
CA ASN A 9 -8.90 -14.49 -9.21
C ASN A 9 -7.49 -14.88 -9.67
N SER A 10 -6.63 -13.88 -9.92
CA SER A 10 -5.24 -14.12 -10.29
C SER A 10 -4.47 -14.82 -9.17
N ILE A 11 -4.66 -14.38 -7.92
CA ILE A 11 -4.03 -14.98 -6.74
C ILE A 11 -4.49 -16.44 -6.58
N ARG A 12 -5.80 -16.69 -6.65
CA ARG A 12 -6.35 -18.05 -6.52
C ARG A 12 -5.81 -18.99 -7.58
N THR A 13 -5.73 -18.52 -8.83
CA THR A 13 -5.23 -19.32 -9.95
C THR A 13 -3.78 -19.74 -9.72
N ILE A 14 -2.92 -18.80 -9.35
CA ILE A 14 -1.50 -19.07 -9.10
C ILE A 14 -1.32 -19.98 -7.89
N ALA A 15 -2.03 -19.71 -6.80
CA ALA A 15 -1.92 -20.49 -5.57
C ALA A 15 -2.39 -21.92 -5.77
N ARG A 16 -3.51 -22.12 -6.49
CA ARG A 16 -4.04 -23.46 -6.76
C ARG A 16 -3.11 -24.27 -7.66
N LYS A 17 -2.62 -23.64 -8.72
CA LYS A 17 -1.73 -24.30 -9.67
C LYS A 17 -0.43 -24.78 -9.04
N ASN A 18 0.10 -24.04 -8.08
CA ASN A 18 1.39 -24.32 -7.46
C ASN A 18 1.27 -24.83 -6.02
N GLN A 19 0.05 -24.99 -5.52
CA GLN A 19 -0.21 -25.44 -4.15
C GLN A 19 0.40 -24.52 -3.08
N PHE A 20 0.40 -23.23 -3.34
CA PHE A 20 0.86 -22.22 -2.38
C PHE A 20 -0.25 -21.88 -1.39
N GLN A 21 0.11 -21.75 -0.12
CA GLN A 21 -0.81 -21.30 0.92
C GLN A 21 -0.77 -19.79 1.05
N TYR A 22 -1.93 -19.18 1.26
CA TYR A 22 -2.05 -17.74 1.45
C TYR A 22 -3.24 -17.41 2.35
N MET A 23 -3.24 -16.22 2.89
CA MET A 23 -4.38 -15.66 3.61
C MET A 23 -4.71 -14.26 3.08
N VAL A 24 -6.00 -13.94 3.03
CA VAL A 24 -6.48 -12.59 2.67
C VAL A 24 -6.36 -11.70 3.90
N LEU A 25 -5.79 -10.51 3.72
CA LEU A 25 -5.62 -9.54 4.80
C LEU A 25 -6.68 -8.45 4.68
N GLU A 26 -7.50 -8.31 5.72
CA GLU A 26 -8.63 -7.38 5.71
C GLU A 26 -8.30 -6.00 6.28
N ASN A 27 -7.15 -5.85 6.96
CA ASN A 27 -6.79 -4.64 7.67
C ASN A 27 -6.01 -3.61 6.84
N TYR A 28 -5.88 -3.84 5.55
CA TYR A 28 -5.19 -2.91 4.65
C TYR A 28 -6.18 -2.02 3.91
N ALA A 29 -5.74 -0.81 3.58
CA ALA A 29 -6.55 0.15 2.82
C ALA A 29 -6.85 -0.32 1.40
N ILE A 30 -6.04 -1.21 0.86
CA ILE A 30 -6.22 -1.83 -0.46
C ILE A 30 -6.16 -3.36 -0.31
N PRO A 31 -6.69 -4.12 -1.27
CA PRO A 31 -6.63 -5.58 -1.20
C PRO A 31 -5.20 -6.08 -1.06
N ALA A 32 -4.99 -6.96 -0.10
CA ALA A 32 -3.68 -7.54 0.19
C ALA A 32 -3.81 -9.02 0.54
N VAL A 33 -2.80 -9.78 0.16
CA VAL A 33 -2.72 -11.21 0.43
C VAL A 33 -1.32 -11.51 0.96
N ARG A 34 -1.23 -12.39 1.95
CA ARG A 34 0.06 -12.87 2.45
C ARG A 34 0.24 -14.32 2.07
N PHE A 35 1.30 -14.64 1.32
CA PHE A 35 1.73 -16.00 1.09
C PHE A 35 2.60 -16.47 2.25
N THR A 36 2.38 -17.70 2.70
CA THR A 36 3.08 -18.28 3.84
C THR A 36 3.83 -19.54 3.37
N PRO A 37 5.04 -19.38 2.80
CA PRO A 37 5.82 -20.52 2.35
C PRO A 37 6.31 -21.37 3.53
N SER A 38 6.51 -22.67 3.27
CA SER A 38 6.99 -23.59 4.28
C SER A 38 8.51 -23.55 4.45
N ASP A 39 9.24 -23.10 3.44
CA ASP A 39 10.68 -22.98 3.46
C ASP A 39 11.18 -21.89 2.51
N TYR A 40 12.48 -21.65 2.52
CA TYR A 40 13.12 -20.64 1.68
C TYR A 40 12.94 -20.92 0.18
N TRP A 41 12.98 -22.18 -0.21
CA TRP A 41 12.84 -22.56 -1.62
C TRP A 41 11.43 -22.25 -2.12
N GLU A 42 10.41 -22.55 -1.34
CA GLU A 42 9.03 -22.23 -1.69
C GLU A 42 8.81 -20.71 -1.75
N LYS A 43 9.40 -19.96 -0.81
CA LYS A 43 9.36 -18.49 -0.85
C LYS A 43 9.95 -17.95 -2.14
N THR A 44 11.10 -18.47 -2.55
CA THR A 44 11.76 -18.08 -3.80
C THR A 44 10.88 -18.38 -5.01
N GLU A 45 10.23 -19.53 -5.04
CA GLU A 45 9.31 -19.92 -6.11
C GLU A 45 8.08 -19.01 -6.16
N ILE A 46 7.52 -18.67 -5.02
CA ILE A 46 6.38 -17.74 -4.93
C ILE A 46 6.75 -16.39 -5.54
N VAL A 47 7.85 -15.81 -5.09
CA VAL A 47 8.33 -14.51 -5.58
C VAL A 47 8.58 -14.57 -7.10
N LYS A 48 9.24 -15.60 -7.56
CA LYS A 48 9.56 -15.76 -8.98
C LYS A 48 8.32 -15.86 -9.85
N LYS A 49 7.35 -16.65 -9.45
CA LYS A 49 6.11 -16.85 -10.22
C LYS A 49 5.22 -15.63 -10.21
N LEU A 50 5.12 -14.93 -9.08
CA LEU A 50 4.33 -13.70 -8.99
C LEU A 50 5.00 -12.55 -9.76
N ALA A 51 6.31 -12.40 -9.63
CA ALA A 51 7.06 -11.35 -10.34
C ALA A 51 6.99 -11.51 -11.85
N LYS A 52 6.93 -12.74 -12.35
CA LYS A 52 6.86 -13.04 -13.77
C LYS A 52 5.60 -12.45 -14.44
N THR A 53 4.50 -12.31 -13.71
CA THR A 53 3.25 -11.77 -14.25
C THR A 53 3.30 -10.27 -14.50
N GLY A 54 4.14 -9.54 -13.76
CA GLY A 54 4.22 -8.08 -13.81
C GLY A 54 3.01 -7.35 -13.23
N LYS A 55 2.05 -8.07 -12.64
CA LYS A 55 0.78 -7.51 -12.16
C LYS A 55 0.76 -7.18 -10.67
N PHE A 56 1.78 -7.62 -9.91
CA PHE A 56 1.77 -7.54 -8.47
C PHE A 56 2.94 -6.72 -7.93
N HIS A 57 2.66 -5.99 -6.83
CA HIS A 57 3.69 -5.44 -5.99
C HIS A 57 3.96 -6.42 -4.86
N LEU A 58 5.21 -6.79 -4.66
CA LEU A 58 5.63 -7.80 -3.68
C LEU A 58 6.47 -7.15 -2.59
N GLU A 59 6.17 -7.50 -1.35
CA GLU A 59 7.00 -7.11 -0.21
C GLU A 59 7.39 -8.37 0.56
N GLU A 60 8.67 -8.71 0.52
CA GLU A 60 9.20 -9.87 1.23
C GLU A 60 9.45 -9.52 2.69
N SER A 61 9.28 -10.51 3.59
CA SER A 61 9.63 -10.35 4.99
C SER A 61 11.11 -10.00 5.14
N LYS A 62 11.44 -9.13 6.11
CA LYS A 62 12.82 -8.70 6.35
C LYS A 62 13.68 -9.81 6.95
N HIS A 63 13.05 -10.69 7.72
CA HIS A 63 13.70 -11.79 8.41
C HIS A 63 13.01 -13.10 8.06
N ASP A 64 13.74 -14.03 7.49
CA ASP A 64 13.19 -15.32 7.06
C ASP A 64 13.34 -16.43 8.12
N TYR A 65 14.09 -16.17 9.18
CA TYR A 65 14.34 -17.14 10.24
C TYR A 65 14.20 -16.51 11.61
N THR A 66 13.64 -17.27 12.55
CA THR A 66 13.58 -16.87 13.96
C THR A 66 14.95 -17.03 14.60
N CYS A 67 15.10 -16.56 15.85
CA CYS A 67 16.33 -16.78 16.62
C CYS A 67 16.62 -18.26 16.89
N TYR A 68 15.63 -19.13 16.74
CA TYR A 68 15.78 -20.60 16.85
C TYR A 68 15.97 -21.29 15.51
N ASN A 69 16.28 -20.54 14.45
CA ASN A 69 16.48 -21.03 13.07
C ASN A 69 15.23 -21.69 12.46
N GLU A 70 14.04 -21.32 12.94
CA GLU A 70 12.79 -21.73 12.30
C GLU A 70 12.44 -20.79 11.16
N PHE A 71 12.02 -21.33 10.03
CA PHE A 71 11.64 -20.52 8.89
C PHE A 71 10.31 -19.80 9.17
N CYS A 72 10.30 -18.48 8.97
CA CYS A 72 9.10 -17.64 9.19
C CYS A 72 8.89 -16.63 8.06
N GLY A 73 9.54 -16.82 6.92
CA GLY A 73 9.42 -15.93 5.78
C GLY A 73 8.01 -15.85 5.23
N SER A 74 7.66 -14.69 4.71
CA SER A 74 6.36 -14.44 4.08
C SER A 74 6.50 -13.47 2.93
N VAL A 75 5.49 -13.44 2.05
CA VAL A 75 5.44 -12.51 0.92
C VAL A 75 4.09 -11.82 0.94
N LEU A 76 4.12 -10.51 1.09
CA LEU A 76 2.93 -9.66 1.05
C LEU A 76 2.71 -9.20 -0.39
N VAL A 77 1.49 -9.37 -0.89
CA VAL A 77 1.17 -9.17 -2.31
C VAL A 77 0.01 -8.20 -2.45
N PHE A 78 0.19 -7.21 -3.31
CA PHE A 78 -0.82 -6.23 -3.68
C PHE A 78 -0.97 -6.20 -5.20
N ASP A 79 -2.09 -5.73 -5.69
CA ASP A 79 -2.20 -5.34 -7.10
C ASP A 79 -1.25 -4.16 -7.34
N ALA A 80 -0.41 -4.24 -8.38
CA ALA A 80 0.63 -3.24 -8.63
C ALA A 80 0.05 -1.84 -8.86
N GLN A 81 -1.04 -1.73 -9.64
CA GLN A 81 -1.65 -0.43 -9.93
C GLN A 81 -2.33 0.16 -8.70
N GLN A 82 -3.07 -0.64 -7.96
CA GLN A 82 -3.74 -0.18 -6.73
C GLN A 82 -2.72 0.24 -5.68
N TYR A 83 -1.60 -0.47 -5.58
CA TYR A 83 -0.51 -0.10 -4.67
C TYR A 83 0.11 1.25 -5.05
N ALA A 84 0.40 1.45 -6.33
CA ALA A 84 0.96 2.71 -6.81
C ALA A 84 0.02 3.88 -6.56
N ASP A 85 -1.28 3.71 -6.83
CA ASP A 85 -2.30 4.75 -6.60
C ASP A 85 -2.42 5.08 -5.11
N TRP A 86 -2.41 4.07 -4.25
CA TRP A 86 -2.49 4.25 -2.80
C TRP A 86 -1.27 4.98 -2.26
N ARG A 87 -0.07 4.64 -2.73
CA ARG A 87 1.17 5.33 -2.33
C ARG A 87 1.16 6.79 -2.76
N ALA A 88 0.71 7.07 -3.97
CA ALA A 88 0.57 8.44 -4.47
C ALA A 88 -0.43 9.24 -3.62
N PHE A 89 -1.57 8.64 -3.28
CA PHE A 89 -2.57 9.26 -2.40
C PHE A 89 -1.99 9.57 -1.03
N GLN A 90 -1.28 8.64 -0.42
CA GLN A 90 -0.65 8.87 0.88
C GLN A 90 0.40 9.97 0.84
N ALA A 91 1.21 10.03 -0.21
CA ALA A 91 2.22 11.07 -0.36
C ALA A 91 1.57 12.46 -0.48
N ARG A 92 0.48 12.58 -1.24
CA ARG A 92 -0.27 13.83 -1.35
C ARG A 92 -0.89 14.24 -0.02
N ARG A 93 -1.51 13.28 0.68
CA ARG A 93 -2.11 13.54 1.99
C ARG A 93 -1.07 13.99 3.01
N SER A 94 0.10 13.38 3.03
CA SER A 94 1.18 13.75 3.93
C SER A 94 1.66 15.17 3.65
N ARG A 95 1.84 15.53 2.37
CA ARG A 95 2.23 16.91 2.00
C ARG A 95 1.19 17.93 2.43
N LEU A 96 -0.10 17.61 2.29
CA LEU A 96 -1.17 18.50 2.70
C LEU A 96 -1.19 18.68 4.23
N CYS A 97 -0.94 17.63 4.99
CA CYS A 97 -0.82 17.71 6.46
C CYS A 97 0.36 18.59 6.86
N ASP A 98 1.50 18.47 6.20
CA ASP A 98 2.68 19.30 6.47
C ASP A 98 2.40 20.77 6.19
N VAL A 99 1.75 21.06 5.07
CA VAL A 99 1.32 22.41 4.69
C VAL A 99 0.39 22.98 5.75
N PHE A 100 -0.60 22.20 6.21
CA PHE A 100 -1.56 22.67 7.23
C PHE A 100 -0.89 22.88 8.58
N PHE A 101 0.07 22.05 8.95
CA PHE A 101 0.82 22.21 10.19
C PHE A 101 1.63 23.53 10.19
N LEU A 102 2.30 23.83 9.08
CA LEU A 102 3.04 25.08 8.93
C LEU A 102 2.12 26.29 9.02
N ALA A 103 0.96 26.22 8.39
CA ALA A 103 -0.01 27.31 8.40
C ALA A 103 -0.56 27.61 9.80
N ARG A 104 -0.74 26.60 10.65
CA ARG A 104 -1.24 26.76 12.02
C ARG A 104 -0.35 27.58 12.93
N ARG A 105 0.92 27.76 12.57
CA ARG A 105 1.85 28.58 13.35
C ARG A 105 1.60 30.09 13.22
N HIS A 106 0.69 30.51 12.33
CA HIS A 106 0.52 31.91 11.95
C HIS A 106 -0.69 32.63 12.55
N GLY A 107 -1.42 32.04 13.52
CA GLY A 107 -2.39 32.79 14.27
C GLY A 107 -3.84 32.28 14.27
N SER A 108 -4.84 33.17 14.17
CA SER A 108 -6.26 32.85 14.28
C SER A 108 -6.75 31.89 13.19
N ASP A 109 -7.88 31.21 13.44
CA ASP A 109 -8.46 30.24 12.53
C ASP A 109 -8.70 30.80 11.11
N ALA A 110 -9.18 32.02 11.00
CA ALA A 110 -9.42 32.68 9.71
C ALA A 110 -8.11 32.92 8.96
N TYR A 111 -7.10 33.42 9.67
CA TYR A 111 -5.77 33.64 9.09
C TYR A 111 -5.11 32.33 8.73
N SER A 112 -5.24 31.35 9.61
CA SER A 112 -4.72 29.99 9.39
C SER A 112 -5.32 29.36 8.13
N LYS A 113 -6.63 29.51 7.93
CA LYS A 113 -7.31 29.01 6.73
C LYS A 113 -6.76 29.64 5.45
N LYS A 114 -6.54 30.95 5.45
CA LYS A 114 -5.95 31.67 4.29
C LYS A 114 -4.54 31.17 3.99
N CYS A 115 -3.73 30.96 5.02
CA CYS A 115 -2.39 30.41 4.86
C CYS A 115 -2.43 28.99 4.31
N GLN A 116 -3.33 28.16 4.81
CA GLN A 116 -3.52 26.80 4.32
C GLN A 116 -3.94 26.78 2.86
N GLU A 117 -4.86 27.66 2.46
CA GLU A 117 -5.27 27.82 1.06
C GLU A 117 -4.09 28.22 0.17
N HIS A 118 -3.31 29.20 0.63
CA HIS A 118 -2.13 29.65 -0.11
C HIS A 118 -1.15 28.51 -0.35
N TYR A 119 -0.82 27.77 0.68
CA TYR A 119 0.11 26.64 0.58
C TYR A 119 -0.48 25.49 -0.26
N ALA A 120 -1.78 25.20 -0.12
CA ALA A 120 -2.43 24.17 -0.92
C ALA A 120 -2.41 24.54 -2.41
N ARG A 121 -2.64 25.80 -2.73
CA ARG A 121 -2.58 26.31 -4.10
C ARG A 121 -1.17 26.17 -4.66
N ARG A 122 -0.16 26.55 -3.89
CA ARG A 122 1.24 26.44 -4.27
C ARG A 122 1.68 24.98 -4.51
N ALA A 123 1.15 24.06 -3.70
CA ALA A 123 1.46 22.63 -3.80
C ALA A 123 0.63 21.91 -4.87
N GLY A 124 -0.31 22.58 -5.53
CA GLY A 124 -1.22 21.96 -6.50
C GLY A 124 -2.26 21.05 -5.86
N MET A 125 -2.68 21.36 -4.62
CA MET A 125 -3.57 20.52 -3.81
C MET A 125 -4.89 21.20 -3.50
N MET A 126 -5.39 22.05 -4.38
CA MET A 126 -6.65 22.77 -4.16
C MET A 126 -7.87 21.86 -4.08
N GLN A 127 -7.87 20.75 -4.81
CA GLN A 127 -8.97 19.80 -4.76
C GLN A 127 -9.09 19.17 -3.37
N GLU A 128 -7.97 18.78 -2.77
CA GLU A 128 -7.91 18.23 -1.42
C GLU A 128 -8.31 19.28 -0.38
N PHE A 129 -7.86 20.52 -0.55
CA PHE A 129 -8.23 21.64 0.32
C PHE A 129 -9.74 21.86 0.29
N ASN A 130 -10.35 21.91 -0.89
CA ASN A 130 -11.78 22.13 -1.04
C ASN A 130 -12.61 20.99 -0.43
N SER A 131 -12.13 19.75 -0.47
CA SER A 131 -12.82 18.61 0.14
C SER A 131 -12.87 18.72 1.67
N ILE A 132 -11.91 19.42 2.28
CA ILE A 132 -11.85 19.60 3.72
C ILE A 132 -12.74 20.79 4.17
N TYR A 133 -12.77 21.86 3.39
CA TYR A 133 -13.44 23.11 3.75
C TYR A 133 -14.73 23.40 2.97
N ALA A 134 -15.19 22.43 2.21
CA ALA A 134 -16.42 22.58 1.42
C ALA A 134 -17.68 22.61 2.29
#